data_41e9e3ed01060c476c40d5fea03a8baa
#
_entry.id   41e9e3ed01060c476c40d5fea03a8baa
#
_cell.length_a   1.000
_cell.length_b   1.000
_cell.length_c   1.000
_cell.angle_alpha   90.00
_cell.angle_beta   90.00
_cell.angle_gamma   90.00
#
_symmetry.space_group_name_H-M   'P 1'
#
loop_
_entity.id
_entity.type
_entity.pdbx_description
1 polymer ?
#
loop_
_entity_poly.entity_id
_entity_poly.type
_entity_poly.pdbx_seq_one_letter_code
_entity_poly.pdbx_strand_id
1 'polypeptide(L)'
;MDAMSRALRRATRSPFSDKIERAQMPRRFSRPLFILYDGKTDPFKHASHYIQMMSLYNQNDVLMCKVFPSSLGLIALRWFNGLRKGSIHNFGNLIQEFGDQFMTCSWVPQLVDVLLSMKMETGETLRSYASKYLELYNEIGGR
;
A
#
# COMPACT_ATOMS: atom_id res chain seq x y z
N MET A 1 -15.80 -0.69 33.02
CA MET A 1 -15.35 -1.42 31.83
C MET A 1 -14.10 -2.20 32.16
N ASP A 2 -14.09 -3.47 31.89
CA ASP A 2 -12.99 -4.33 32.30
C ASP A 2 -11.79 -4.24 31.36
N ALA A 3 -10.69 -4.87 31.74
CA ALA A 3 -9.44 -4.83 30.98
C ALA A 3 -9.59 -5.47 29.61
N MET A 4 -10.41 -6.52 29.52
CA MET A 4 -10.63 -7.20 28.24
C MET A 4 -11.34 -6.31 27.24
N SER A 5 -12.36 -5.58 27.67
CA SER A 5 -13.06 -4.64 26.79
C SER A 5 -12.13 -3.54 26.29
N ARG A 6 -11.26 -3.06 27.16
CA ARG A 6 -10.28 -2.04 26.75
C ARG A 6 -9.27 -2.60 25.78
N ALA A 7 -8.83 -3.84 26.00
CA ALA A 7 -7.91 -4.49 25.08
C ALA A 7 -8.53 -4.71 23.71
N LEU A 8 -9.80 -5.13 23.67
CA LEU A 8 -10.51 -5.30 22.42
C LEU A 8 -10.67 -4.00 21.67
N ARG A 9 -10.96 -2.91 22.38
CA ARG A 9 -11.04 -1.59 21.75
C ARG A 9 -9.73 -1.17 21.13
N ARG A 10 -8.62 -1.42 21.81
CA ARG A 10 -7.31 -1.11 21.24
C ARG A 10 -7.02 -1.97 20.04
N ALA A 11 -7.36 -3.25 20.09
CA ALA A 11 -7.10 -4.17 18.98
C ALA A 11 -7.91 -3.83 17.75
N THR A 12 -9.08 -3.19 17.93
CA THR A 12 -9.91 -2.81 16.80
C THR A 12 -9.64 -1.40 16.29
N ARG A 13 -8.73 -0.66 16.94
CA ARG A 13 -8.38 0.66 16.45
C ARG A 13 -7.64 0.54 15.14
N SER A 14 -8.03 1.38 14.21
CA SER A 14 -7.54 1.33 12.85
C SER A 14 -6.53 2.45 12.57
N PRO A 15 -5.58 2.24 11.67
CA PRO A 15 -4.73 3.33 11.18
C PRO A 15 -5.50 4.41 10.43
N PHE A 16 -6.71 4.12 9.98
CA PHE A 16 -7.51 5.08 9.22
C PHE A 16 -8.03 6.21 10.09
N SER A 17 -8.10 7.41 9.49
CA SER A 17 -8.72 8.54 10.15
C SER A 17 -10.20 8.25 10.43
N ASP A 18 -10.78 9.02 11.35
CA ASP A 18 -12.20 8.86 11.69
C ASP A 18 -13.09 9.01 10.47
N LYS A 19 -12.75 9.91 9.57
CA LYS A 19 -13.51 10.11 8.35
C LYS A 19 -13.62 8.83 7.54
N ILE A 20 -12.50 8.12 7.40
CA ILE A 20 -12.47 6.87 6.65
C ILE A 20 -13.20 5.77 7.42
N GLU A 21 -12.93 5.65 8.72
CA GLU A 21 -13.53 4.60 9.54
C GLU A 21 -15.05 4.67 9.57
N ARG A 22 -15.61 5.87 9.65
CA ARG A 22 -17.05 6.07 9.76
C ARG A 22 -17.77 6.01 8.43
N ALA A 23 -17.06 6.08 7.32
CA ALA A 23 -17.71 6.07 6.02
C ALA A 23 -18.34 4.73 5.73
N GLN A 24 -19.51 4.76 5.10
CA GLN A 24 -20.21 3.56 4.75
C GLN A 24 -19.69 2.97 3.45
N MET A 25 -19.63 1.65 3.40
CA MET A 25 -19.25 0.94 2.19
C MET A 25 -20.45 0.86 1.24
N PRO A 26 -20.20 0.89 -0.09
CA PRO A 26 -21.30 0.68 -1.04
C PRO A 26 -21.97 -0.67 -0.83
N ARG A 27 -23.29 -0.68 -0.94
CA ARG A 27 -24.07 -1.90 -0.69
C ARG A 27 -23.76 -3.03 -1.67
N ARG A 28 -23.46 -2.66 -2.91
CA ARG A 28 -23.24 -3.65 -3.97
C ARG A 28 -21.78 -3.92 -4.26
N PHE A 29 -20.91 -3.46 -3.39
CA PHE A 29 -19.49 -3.71 -3.58
C PHE A 29 -19.19 -5.18 -3.37
N SER A 30 -18.52 -5.78 -4.36
CA SER A 30 -18.03 -7.14 -4.27
C SER A 30 -16.50 -7.09 -4.34
N ARG A 31 -15.86 -7.56 -3.28
CA ARG A 31 -14.40 -7.48 -3.20
C ARG A 31 -13.75 -8.46 -4.19
N PRO A 32 -12.83 -7.98 -5.04
CA PRO A 32 -12.11 -8.88 -5.94
C PRO A 32 -11.24 -9.87 -5.18
N LEU A 33 -10.88 -10.96 -5.85
CA LEU A 33 -9.90 -11.89 -5.32
C LEU A 33 -8.52 -11.35 -5.65
N PHE A 34 -7.79 -10.91 -4.64
CA PHE A 34 -6.47 -10.36 -4.83
C PHE A 34 -5.39 -11.42 -4.67
N ILE A 35 -4.28 -11.23 -5.40
CA ILE A 35 -3.05 -11.94 -5.09
C ILE A 35 -2.43 -11.19 -3.92
N LEU A 36 -2.31 -11.86 -2.78
CA LEU A 36 -1.88 -11.19 -1.56
C LEU A 36 -0.42 -10.79 -1.63
N TYR A 37 -0.13 -9.58 -1.20
CA TYR A 37 1.24 -9.07 -1.18
C TYR A 37 2.05 -9.77 -0.08
N ASP A 38 3.18 -10.36 -0.46
CA ASP A 38 3.99 -11.17 0.44
C ASP A 38 5.01 -10.37 1.27
N GLY A 39 5.13 -9.09 1.03
CA GLY A 39 6.10 -8.25 1.74
C GLY A 39 7.50 -8.26 1.15
N LYS A 40 7.74 -9.04 0.11
CA LYS A 40 9.07 -9.23 -0.45
C LYS A 40 9.21 -8.84 -1.90
N THR A 41 8.10 -8.63 -2.59
CA THR A 41 8.13 -8.27 -4.00
C THR A 41 7.93 -6.77 -4.16
N ASP A 42 7.89 -6.33 -5.41
CA ASP A 42 7.79 -4.92 -5.76
C ASP A 42 6.46 -4.32 -5.26
N PRO A 43 6.50 -3.39 -4.30
CA PRO A 43 5.27 -2.81 -3.76
C PRO A 43 4.51 -1.98 -4.79
N PHE A 44 5.21 -1.37 -5.75
CA PHE A 44 4.53 -0.59 -6.79
C PHE A 44 3.75 -1.48 -7.72
N LYS A 45 4.30 -2.64 -8.05
CA LYS A 45 3.59 -3.59 -8.87
C LYS A 45 2.31 -4.06 -8.18
N HIS A 46 2.40 -4.31 -6.89
CA HIS A 46 1.21 -4.70 -6.13
C HIS A 46 0.17 -3.58 -6.09
N ALA A 47 0.61 -2.35 -5.80
CA ALA A 47 -0.29 -1.21 -5.75
C ALA A 47 -0.95 -0.96 -7.10
N SER A 48 -0.19 -1.03 -8.18
CA SER A 48 -0.72 -0.89 -9.53
C SER A 48 -1.79 -1.93 -9.82
N HIS A 49 -1.50 -3.17 -9.47
CA HIS A 49 -2.44 -4.27 -9.69
C HIS A 49 -3.71 -4.06 -8.86
N TYR A 50 -3.56 -3.62 -7.62
CA TYR A 50 -4.70 -3.33 -6.77
C TYR A 50 -5.60 -2.24 -7.38
N ILE A 51 -4.99 -1.15 -7.84
CA ILE A 51 -5.73 -0.05 -8.46
C ILE A 51 -6.46 -0.55 -9.70
N GLN A 52 -5.80 -1.39 -10.49
CA GLN A 52 -6.39 -1.96 -11.68
C GLN A 52 -7.58 -2.86 -11.35
N MET A 53 -7.45 -3.70 -10.34
CA MET A 53 -8.54 -4.57 -9.89
C MET A 53 -9.71 -3.79 -9.34
N MET A 54 -9.46 -2.62 -8.79
CA MET A 54 -10.47 -1.74 -8.21
C MET A 54 -10.91 -0.65 -9.17
N SER A 55 -10.70 -0.82 -10.46
CA SER A 55 -10.89 0.27 -11.44
C SER A 55 -12.30 0.84 -11.46
N LEU A 56 -13.30 0.05 -11.15
CA LEU A 56 -14.68 0.53 -11.11
C LEU A 56 -14.94 1.45 -9.91
N TYR A 57 -14.07 1.43 -8.92
CA TYR A 57 -14.25 2.15 -7.66
C TYR A 57 -13.15 3.15 -7.37
N ASN A 58 -12.24 3.39 -8.32
CA ASN A 58 -11.05 4.19 -8.03
C ASN A 58 -11.35 5.67 -7.71
N GLN A 59 -12.56 6.12 -7.98
CA GLN A 59 -12.99 7.46 -7.58
C GLN A 59 -13.43 7.51 -6.12
N ASN A 60 -13.65 6.37 -5.50
CA ASN A 60 -14.07 6.31 -4.11
C ASN A 60 -12.87 6.08 -3.22
N ASP A 61 -12.26 7.17 -2.76
CA ASP A 61 -11.03 7.13 -1.98
C ASP A 61 -11.17 6.32 -0.70
N VAL A 62 -12.30 6.46 -0.02
CA VAL A 62 -12.55 5.73 1.23
C VAL A 62 -12.60 4.23 0.98
N LEU A 63 -13.28 3.82 -0.07
CA LEU A 63 -13.37 2.40 -0.42
C LEU A 63 -12.00 1.85 -0.78
N MET A 64 -11.21 2.60 -1.54
CA MET A 64 -9.85 2.21 -1.89
C MET A 64 -9.01 1.98 -0.65
N CYS A 65 -9.15 2.83 0.36
CA CYS A 65 -8.45 2.65 1.63
C CYS A 65 -8.92 1.41 2.37
N LYS A 66 -10.21 1.25 2.55
CA LYS A 66 -10.76 0.19 3.40
C LYS A 66 -10.53 -1.20 2.84
N VAL A 67 -10.49 -1.34 1.54
CA VAL A 67 -10.30 -2.65 0.90
C VAL A 67 -8.83 -3.03 0.81
N PHE A 68 -7.93 -2.06 0.76
CA PHE A 68 -6.51 -2.33 0.53
C PHE A 68 -5.91 -3.38 1.50
N PRO A 69 -6.19 -3.34 2.81
CA PRO A 69 -5.62 -4.34 3.72
C PRO A 69 -5.99 -5.77 3.36
N SER A 70 -7.12 -5.99 2.70
CA SER A 70 -7.51 -7.33 2.30
C SER A 70 -6.69 -7.88 1.14
N SER A 71 -5.86 -7.03 0.52
CA SER A 71 -4.92 -7.46 -0.51
C SER A 71 -3.54 -7.79 0.05
N LEU A 72 -3.37 -7.72 1.37
CA LEU A 72 -2.07 -7.90 2.01
C LEU A 72 -1.97 -9.27 2.67
N GLY A 73 -0.83 -9.94 2.47
CA GLY A 73 -0.52 -11.16 3.20
C GLY A 73 -0.12 -10.84 4.64
N LEU A 74 0.24 -11.87 5.41
CA LEU A 74 0.49 -11.73 6.85
C LEU A 74 1.56 -10.70 7.19
N ILE A 75 2.66 -10.69 6.46
CA ILE A 75 3.76 -9.77 6.78
C ILE A 75 3.34 -8.32 6.58
N ALA A 76 2.74 -8.03 5.44
CA ALA A 76 2.31 -6.67 5.13
C ALA A 76 1.14 -6.23 6.00
N LEU A 77 0.24 -7.16 6.31
CA LEU A 77 -0.88 -6.85 7.18
C LEU A 77 -0.42 -6.53 8.60
N ARG A 78 0.61 -7.20 9.07
CA ARG A 78 1.21 -6.90 10.38
C ARG A 78 1.76 -5.47 10.39
N TRP A 79 2.44 -5.07 9.30
CA TRP A 79 2.91 -3.70 9.18
C TRP A 79 1.73 -2.72 9.23
N PHE A 80 0.68 -3.00 8.47
CA PHE A 80 -0.49 -2.12 8.42
C PHE A 80 -1.11 -1.95 9.81
N ASN A 81 -1.28 -3.04 10.53
CA ASN A 81 -1.89 -3.00 11.85
C ASN A 81 -0.99 -2.29 12.87
N GLY A 82 0.29 -2.15 12.59
CA GLY A 82 1.22 -1.44 13.44
C GLY A 82 1.31 0.06 13.18
N LEU A 83 0.64 0.55 12.17
CA LEU A 83 0.63 1.99 11.89
C LEU A 83 -0.09 2.74 13.00
N ARG A 84 0.35 3.99 13.20
CA ARG A 84 -0.26 4.82 14.23
C ARG A 84 -1.74 5.04 13.94
N LYS A 85 -2.54 4.95 14.99
CA LYS A 85 -3.97 5.15 14.86
C LYS A 85 -4.28 6.49 14.21
N GLY A 86 -5.18 6.47 13.23
CA GLY A 86 -5.64 7.69 12.58
C GLY A 86 -4.63 8.35 11.65
N SER A 87 -3.50 7.68 11.36
CA SER A 87 -2.44 8.28 10.56
C SER A 87 -2.73 8.28 9.07
N ILE A 88 -3.67 7.46 8.60
CA ILE A 88 -4.00 7.36 7.18
C ILE A 88 -5.25 8.19 6.88
N HIS A 89 -5.09 9.20 6.06
CA HIS A 89 -6.16 10.16 5.75
C HIS A 89 -6.78 9.99 4.38
N ASN A 90 -6.07 9.34 3.47
CA ASN A 90 -6.57 9.10 2.12
C ASN A 90 -5.77 7.98 1.49
N PHE A 91 -6.19 7.53 0.32
CA PHE A 91 -5.53 6.41 -0.35
C PHE A 91 -4.10 6.76 -0.79
N GLY A 92 -3.87 7.98 -1.25
CA GLY A 92 -2.52 8.42 -1.59
C GLY A 92 -1.57 8.32 -0.41
N ASN A 93 -2.02 8.74 0.76
CA ASN A 93 -1.25 8.65 2.00
C ASN A 93 -0.92 7.17 2.33
N LEU A 94 -1.92 6.29 2.18
CA LEU A 94 -1.74 4.86 2.45
C LEU A 94 -0.71 4.25 1.49
N ILE A 95 -0.82 4.54 0.21
CA ILE A 95 0.10 3.99 -0.79
C ILE A 95 1.52 4.52 -0.58
N GLN A 96 1.66 5.77 -0.19
CA GLN A 96 2.98 6.32 0.12
C GLN A 96 3.63 5.60 1.28
N GLU A 97 2.91 5.39 2.36
CA GLU A 97 3.42 4.65 3.51
C GLU A 97 3.77 3.22 3.15
N PHE A 98 2.93 2.58 2.34
CA PHE A 98 3.16 1.23 1.88
C PHE A 98 4.44 1.14 1.03
N GLY A 99 4.59 2.04 0.08
CA GLY A 99 5.77 2.08 -0.78
C GLY A 99 7.04 2.34 0.02
N ASP A 100 7.00 3.29 0.94
CA ASP A 100 8.15 3.61 1.76
C ASP A 100 8.59 2.40 2.59
N GLN A 101 7.64 1.69 3.16
CA GLN A 101 7.95 0.55 4.00
C GLN A 101 8.58 -0.59 3.21
N PHE A 102 7.96 -0.99 2.12
CA PHE A 102 8.37 -2.21 1.45
C PHE A 102 9.43 -2.00 0.37
N MET A 103 9.54 -0.80 -0.14
CA MET A 103 10.63 -0.47 -1.03
C MET A 103 11.98 -0.54 -0.30
N THR A 104 12.04 0.00 0.92
CA THR A 104 13.28 0.04 1.67
C THR A 104 13.61 -1.27 2.35
N CYS A 105 12.62 -2.05 2.74
CA CYS A 105 12.85 -3.24 3.55
C CYS A 105 13.13 -4.50 2.72
N SER A 106 12.57 -4.62 1.52
CA SER A 106 12.60 -5.89 0.80
C SER A 106 13.03 -5.76 -0.65
N TRP A 107 12.67 -4.66 -1.29
CA TRP A 107 12.83 -4.54 -2.73
C TRP A 107 14.09 -3.81 -3.16
N VAL A 108 14.63 -2.95 -2.32
CA VAL A 108 15.83 -2.18 -2.68
C VAL A 108 17.00 -3.05 -3.10
N PRO A 109 17.31 -4.18 -2.43
CA PRO A 109 18.41 -5.03 -2.89
C PRO A 109 18.22 -5.54 -4.31
N GLN A 110 16.98 -5.90 -4.67
CA GLN A 110 16.69 -6.35 -6.03
C GLN A 110 16.81 -5.21 -7.04
N LEU A 111 16.35 -4.02 -6.65
CA LEU A 111 16.48 -2.84 -7.47
C LEU A 111 17.96 -2.53 -7.76
N VAL A 112 18.80 -2.59 -6.73
CA VAL A 112 20.22 -2.31 -6.89
C VAL A 112 20.84 -3.29 -7.87
N ASP A 113 20.53 -4.57 -7.79
CA ASP A 113 21.03 -5.57 -8.72
C ASP A 113 20.63 -5.26 -10.16
N VAL A 114 19.37 -4.93 -10.37
CA VAL A 114 18.85 -4.59 -11.70
C VAL A 114 19.55 -3.35 -12.24
N LEU A 115 19.69 -2.33 -11.41
CA LEU A 115 20.33 -1.08 -11.83
C LEU A 115 21.79 -1.27 -12.17
N LEU A 116 22.50 -2.09 -11.41
CA LEU A 116 23.90 -2.38 -11.71
C LEU A 116 24.05 -3.12 -13.03
N SER A 117 23.16 -4.09 -13.29
CA SER A 117 23.16 -4.80 -14.56
C SER A 117 22.92 -3.86 -15.73
N MET A 118 21.96 -2.98 -15.60
CA MET A 118 21.65 -2.02 -16.65
C MET A 118 22.81 -1.07 -16.91
N LYS A 119 23.47 -0.63 -15.86
CA LYS A 119 24.61 0.26 -15.98
C LYS A 119 25.73 -0.37 -16.77
N MET A 120 25.99 -1.66 -16.59
CA MET A 120 27.03 -2.35 -17.30
C MET A 120 26.72 -2.52 -18.79
N GLU A 121 25.45 -2.62 -19.14
CA GLU A 121 25.07 -2.84 -20.53
C GLU A 121 25.01 -1.56 -21.34
N THR A 122 24.45 -0.52 -20.80
CA THR A 122 24.10 0.67 -21.57
C THR A 122 24.80 1.93 -21.10
N GLY A 123 25.41 1.92 -19.96
CA GLY A 123 26.04 3.11 -19.41
C GLY A 123 25.07 4.17 -18.95
N GLU A 124 23.79 3.97 -19.29
CA GLU A 124 22.86 4.95 -18.95
C GLU A 124 21.97 4.50 -17.88
N THR A 125 21.73 4.47 -17.04
CA THR A 125 20.81 3.82 -16.59
C THR A 125 20.27 3.79 -15.26
N LEU A 126 21.06 3.99 -14.28
CA LEU A 126 20.64 4.07 -12.92
C LEU A 126 19.67 5.24 -12.73
N ARG A 127 20.06 6.40 -13.26
CA ARG A 127 19.26 7.61 -13.13
C ARG A 127 17.96 7.51 -13.90
N SER A 128 18.03 6.99 -15.11
CA SER A 128 16.86 6.86 -15.96
C SER A 128 15.83 5.91 -15.37
N TYR A 129 16.29 4.77 -14.87
CA TYR A 129 15.42 3.78 -14.26
C TYR A 129 14.78 4.33 -12.97
N ALA A 130 15.59 4.97 -12.14
CA ALA A 130 15.11 5.54 -10.90
C ALA A 130 14.07 6.64 -11.16
N SER A 131 14.28 7.45 -12.19
CA SER A 131 13.31 8.49 -12.57
C SER A 131 11.98 7.91 -12.96
N LYS A 132 11.99 6.84 -13.77
CA LYS A 132 10.74 6.17 -14.16
C LYS A 132 10.02 5.60 -12.94
N TYR A 133 10.77 5.05 -12.02
CA TYR A 133 10.20 4.46 -10.83
C TYR A 133 9.54 5.53 -9.95
N LEU A 134 10.21 6.67 -9.80
CA LEU A 134 9.68 7.78 -9.03
C LEU A 134 8.44 8.38 -9.68
N GLU A 135 8.41 8.44 -11.01
CA GLU A 135 7.21 8.89 -11.71
C GLU A 135 6.02 8.00 -11.40
N LEU A 136 6.22 6.69 -11.48
CA LEU A 136 5.17 5.74 -11.17
C LEU A 136 4.70 5.88 -9.73
N TYR A 137 5.64 6.04 -8.81
CA TYR A 137 5.33 6.26 -7.40
C TYR A 137 4.44 7.50 -7.23
N ASN A 138 4.80 8.59 -7.87
CA ASN A 138 4.05 9.84 -7.78
C ASN A 138 2.66 9.71 -8.38
N GLU A 139 2.52 8.97 -9.47
CA GLU A 139 1.21 8.74 -10.08
C GLU A 139 0.30 7.96 -9.16
N ILE A 140 0.82 6.96 -8.47
CA ILE A 140 0.04 6.10 -7.61
C ILE A 140 -0.27 6.79 -6.29
N GLY A 141 0.71 7.41 -5.67
CA GLY A 141 0.58 7.90 -4.30
C GLY A 141 0.56 9.39 -4.13
N GLY A 142 0.92 10.14 -5.13
CA GLY A 142 1.16 11.57 -4.98
C GLY A 142 -0.01 12.48 -5.24
N ARG A 143 -1.13 11.94 -5.62
CA ARG A 143 -2.24 12.81 -5.99
C ARG A 143 -3.46 12.50 -5.22
#